data_0901025a0aa75d3a5f38c35250392e05
#
_entry.id   0901025a0aa75d3a5f38c35250392e05
#
_cell.length_a   1.000
_cell.length_b   1.000
_cell.length_c   1.000
_cell.angle_alpha   90.00
_cell.angle_beta   90.00
_cell.angle_gamma   90.00
#
_symmetry.space_group_name_H-M   'P 1'
#
loop_
_entity.id
_entity.type
_entity.pdbx_description
1 polymer ?
#
loop_
_entity_poly.entity_id
_entity_poly.type
_entity_poly.pdbx_seq_one_letter_code
_entity_poly.pdbx_strand_id
1 'polypeptide(L)'
;MWKQSNPRINKFVQVYSNNNHVKNCLNRASSKRYLNYIHRVFYKYKLPPELAHLPILESCFDTKADSGHARGMWQFTRSTAEDYGLSVGFFSDDRLNWRKATHSAARYLKKLGERFNRNWELALAGYNGGPSYMERQMKSQGTRNFWKLKLRKETHEYVPKFLAMLKVARNKFPEMYFQGAPRSWASSS
;
A
#
# COMPACT_ATOMS: atom_id res chain seq x y z
N MET A 1 -9.07 -4.33 11.14
CA MET A 1 -9.08 -3.54 9.89
C MET A 1 -9.30 -4.41 8.65
N TRP A 2 -8.46 -5.40 8.38
CA TRP A 2 -8.42 -6.13 7.10
C TRP A 2 -9.69 -6.94 6.74
N LYS A 3 -10.53 -7.25 7.71
CA LYS A 3 -11.78 -8.05 7.53
C LYS A 3 -13.08 -7.21 7.55
N GLN A 4 -12.99 -5.88 7.68
CA GLN A 4 -14.20 -5.07 7.81
C GLN A 4 -15.03 -5.00 6.53
N SER A 5 -16.34 -4.83 6.72
CA SER A 5 -17.29 -4.57 5.66
C SER A 5 -17.85 -3.15 5.81
N ASN A 6 -17.96 -2.43 4.70
CA ASN A 6 -18.43 -1.06 4.66
C ASN A 6 -18.99 -0.80 3.25
N PRO A 7 -20.05 -0.02 3.08
CA PRO A 7 -20.61 0.28 1.75
C PRO A 7 -19.58 0.82 0.76
N ARG A 8 -18.64 1.67 1.20
CA ARG A 8 -17.56 2.19 0.36
C ARG A 8 -16.60 1.09 -0.12
N ILE A 9 -16.29 0.12 0.73
CA ILE A 9 -15.47 -1.04 0.37
C ILE A 9 -16.23 -1.92 -0.61
N ASN A 10 -17.49 -2.22 -0.33
CA ASN A 10 -18.32 -3.13 -1.14
C ASN A 10 -18.50 -2.61 -2.58
N LYS A 11 -18.64 -1.29 -2.75
CA LYS A 11 -18.66 -0.63 -4.07
C LYS A 11 -17.42 -1.02 -4.88
N PHE A 12 -16.22 -0.91 -4.31
CA PHE A 12 -14.99 -1.25 -5.02
C PHE A 12 -14.76 -2.76 -5.16
N VAL A 13 -15.30 -3.58 -4.23
CA VAL A 13 -15.30 -5.04 -4.41
C VAL A 13 -16.04 -5.43 -5.68
N GLN A 14 -17.21 -4.86 -5.95
CA GLN A 14 -17.95 -5.12 -7.19
C GLN A 14 -17.14 -4.72 -8.43
N VAL A 15 -16.52 -3.53 -8.42
CA VAL A 15 -15.66 -3.06 -9.52
C VAL A 15 -14.49 -4.01 -9.78
N TYR A 16 -13.75 -4.39 -8.74
CA TYR A 16 -12.56 -5.23 -8.89
C TYR A 16 -12.89 -6.70 -9.17
N SER A 17 -14.05 -7.19 -8.73
CA SER A 17 -14.50 -8.56 -9.01
C SER A 17 -14.88 -8.76 -10.47
N ASN A 18 -15.34 -7.70 -11.14
CA ASN A 18 -15.85 -7.75 -12.50
C ASN A 18 -14.83 -7.36 -13.57
N ASN A 19 -13.61 -6.99 -13.17
CA ASN A 19 -12.53 -6.69 -14.11
C ASN A 19 -11.26 -7.51 -13.80
N ASN A 20 -10.40 -7.61 -14.81
CA ASN A 20 -9.18 -8.39 -14.71
C ASN A 20 -7.98 -7.60 -14.14
N HIS A 21 -8.16 -6.35 -13.75
CA HIS A 21 -7.05 -5.49 -13.32
C HIS A 21 -6.29 -6.12 -12.14
N VAL A 22 -7.01 -6.45 -11.05
CA VAL A 22 -6.38 -7.06 -9.85
C VAL A 22 -5.69 -8.38 -10.20
N LYS A 23 -6.34 -9.23 -11.03
CA LYS A 23 -5.76 -10.49 -11.51
C LYS A 23 -4.46 -10.26 -12.26
N ASN A 24 -4.46 -9.31 -13.21
CA ASN A 24 -3.28 -9.02 -14.02
C ASN A 24 -2.12 -8.49 -13.17
N CYS A 25 -2.41 -7.63 -12.18
CA CYS A 25 -1.40 -7.13 -11.26
C CYS A 25 -0.82 -8.23 -10.37
N LEU A 26 -1.66 -9.14 -9.86
CA LEU A 26 -1.22 -10.27 -9.06
C LEU A 26 -0.41 -11.29 -9.88
N ASN A 27 -0.81 -11.56 -11.12
CA ASN A 27 -0.03 -12.41 -12.02
C ASN A 27 1.36 -11.83 -12.30
N ARG A 28 1.46 -10.51 -12.51
CA ARG A 28 2.75 -9.81 -12.64
C ARG A 28 3.59 -9.94 -11.37
N ALA A 29 2.98 -9.75 -10.21
CA ALA A 29 3.66 -9.86 -8.92
C ALA A 29 4.18 -11.29 -8.68
N SER A 30 3.40 -12.30 -9.01
CA SER A 30 3.75 -13.71 -8.88
C SER A 30 4.87 -14.10 -9.85
N SER A 31 4.71 -13.82 -11.15
CA SER A 31 5.69 -14.19 -12.20
C SER A 31 7.08 -13.58 -11.94
N LYS A 32 7.15 -12.40 -11.35
CA LYS A 32 8.40 -11.70 -11.01
C LYS A 32 8.86 -11.94 -9.56
N ARG A 33 8.15 -12.77 -8.79
CA ARG A 33 8.42 -13.05 -7.37
C ARG A 33 8.47 -11.80 -6.47
N TYR A 34 7.78 -10.73 -6.85
CA TYR A 34 7.78 -9.47 -6.10
C TYR A 34 7.19 -9.64 -4.71
N LEU A 35 6.01 -10.27 -4.59
CA LEU A 35 5.34 -10.46 -3.29
C LEU A 35 6.22 -11.23 -2.30
N ASN A 36 6.89 -12.30 -2.73
CA ASN A 36 7.78 -13.08 -1.85
C ASN A 36 8.94 -12.23 -1.30
N TYR A 37 9.50 -11.35 -2.12
CA TYR A 37 10.57 -10.45 -1.67
C TYR A 37 10.02 -9.39 -0.72
N ILE A 38 8.90 -8.75 -1.08
CA ILE A 38 8.28 -7.70 -0.28
C ILE A 38 7.88 -8.24 1.09
N HIS A 39 7.27 -9.43 1.16
CA HIS A 39 6.90 -10.08 2.42
C HIS A 39 8.13 -10.30 3.31
N ARG A 40 9.26 -10.80 2.77
CA ARG A 40 10.49 -10.97 3.56
C ARG A 40 11.03 -9.65 4.09
N VAL A 41 10.99 -8.60 3.29
CA VAL A 41 11.40 -7.26 3.75
C VAL A 41 10.44 -6.77 4.84
N PHE A 42 9.13 -6.82 4.60
CA PHE A 42 8.12 -6.33 5.54
C PHE A 42 8.15 -7.07 6.88
N TYR A 43 8.41 -8.37 6.85
CA TYR A 43 8.63 -9.15 8.06
C TYR A 43 9.78 -8.59 8.92
N LYS A 44 10.93 -8.27 8.30
CA LYS A 44 12.08 -7.66 9.00
C LYS A 44 11.72 -6.31 9.64
N TYR A 45 10.83 -5.55 9.02
CA TYR A 45 10.36 -4.25 9.54
C TYR A 45 9.15 -4.37 10.47
N LYS A 46 8.67 -5.59 10.77
CA LYS A 46 7.49 -5.87 11.60
C LYS A 46 6.21 -5.17 11.08
N LEU A 47 6.04 -5.16 9.77
CA LEU A 47 4.88 -4.59 9.08
C LEU A 47 3.82 -5.66 8.81
N PRO A 48 2.52 -5.30 8.80
CA PRO A 48 1.47 -6.20 8.35
C PRO A 48 1.73 -6.69 6.93
N PRO A 49 1.59 -8.01 6.66
CA PRO A 49 1.86 -8.58 5.35
C PRO A 49 0.90 -8.07 4.27
N GLU A 50 -0.29 -7.64 4.66
CA GLU A 50 -1.28 -7.05 3.74
C GLU A 50 -0.74 -5.83 2.98
N LEU A 51 0.10 -5.04 3.63
CA LEU A 51 0.70 -3.84 3.03
C LEU A 51 1.60 -4.15 1.82
N ALA A 52 2.07 -5.40 1.68
CA ALA A 52 2.81 -5.85 0.51
C ALA A 52 2.03 -5.72 -0.81
N HIS A 53 0.72 -5.53 -0.72
CA HIS A 53 -0.18 -5.40 -1.87
C HIS A 53 -0.40 -3.95 -2.33
N LEU A 54 0.18 -2.95 -1.63
CA LEU A 54 0.08 -1.54 -2.04
C LEU A 54 0.46 -1.30 -3.50
N PRO A 55 1.52 -1.93 -4.05
CA PRO A 55 1.88 -1.73 -5.45
C PRO A 55 0.79 -2.08 -6.46
N ILE A 56 -0.26 -2.84 -6.09
CA ILE A 56 -1.41 -3.06 -6.98
C ILE A 56 -2.11 -1.73 -7.29
N LEU A 57 -2.32 -0.90 -6.26
CA LEU A 57 -2.96 0.41 -6.42
C LEU A 57 -2.01 1.46 -6.99
N GLU A 58 -0.73 1.39 -6.65
CA GLU A 58 0.25 2.40 -7.03
C GLU A 58 0.66 2.28 -8.50
N SER A 59 0.95 1.07 -8.95
CA SER A 59 1.58 0.85 -10.27
C SER A 59 1.23 -0.47 -10.93
N CYS A 60 0.36 -1.29 -10.33
CA CYS A 60 0.16 -2.67 -10.77
C CYS A 60 1.50 -3.46 -10.82
N PHE A 61 2.38 -3.25 -9.83
CA PHE A 61 3.74 -3.80 -9.76
C PHE A 61 4.63 -3.42 -10.97
N ASP A 62 4.37 -2.29 -11.61
CA ASP A 62 5.25 -1.79 -12.65
C ASP A 62 6.44 -1.03 -12.03
N THR A 63 7.63 -1.59 -12.21
CA THR A 63 8.86 -1.00 -11.67
C THR A 63 9.30 0.26 -12.42
N LYS A 64 8.75 0.52 -13.59
CA LYS A 64 9.06 1.68 -14.45
C LYS A 64 7.92 2.69 -14.52
N ALA A 65 6.84 2.49 -13.73
CA ALA A 65 5.71 3.40 -13.74
C ALA A 65 6.15 4.84 -13.47
N ASP A 66 5.60 5.76 -14.23
CA ASP A 66 5.84 7.20 -14.11
C ASP A 66 4.52 7.94 -14.29
N SER A 67 4.07 8.63 -13.24
CA SER A 67 2.87 9.46 -13.24
C SER A 67 3.18 10.95 -13.49
N GLY A 68 4.44 11.30 -13.79
CA GLY A 68 4.93 12.67 -13.86
C GLY A 68 5.24 13.27 -12.48
N HIS A 69 4.57 12.80 -11.43
CA HIS A 69 4.74 13.27 -10.06
C HIS A 69 5.45 12.24 -9.16
N ALA A 70 5.22 10.97 -9.40
CA ALA A 70 5.77 9.86 -8.64
C ALA A 70 6.25 8.74 -9.58
N ARG A 71 7.23 7.93 -9.13
CA ARG A 71 7.88 6.92 -9.97
C ARG A 71 8.03 5.58 -9.29
N GLY A 72 8.11 4.55 -10.13
CA GLY A 72 8.43 3.18 -9.78
C GLY A 72 7.28 2.42 -9.14
N MET A 73 7.57 1.20 -8.70
CA MET A 73 6.58 0.27 -8.16
C MET A 73 5.78 0.86 -6.99
N TRP A 74 6.39 1.69 -6.16
CA TRP A 74 5.84 2.26 -4.94
C TRP A 74 5.32 3.70 -5.10
N GLN A 75 5.43 4.26 -6.31
CA GLN A 75 5.02 5.62 -6.63
C GLN A 75 5.55 6.66 -5.64
N PHE A 76 6.86 6.61 -5.38
CA PHE A 76 7.50 7.64 -4.58
C PHE A 76 7.61 8.97 -5.33
N THR A 77 7.21 10.06 -4.67
CA THR A 77 7.62 11.40 -5.08
C THR A 77 9.13 11.55 -4.85
N ARG A 78 9.77 12.53 -5.49
CA ARG A 78 11.19 12.78 -5.30
C ARG A 78 11.54 13.03 -3.82
N SER A 79 10.84 13.96 -3.19
CA SER A 79 11.06 14.33 -1.79
C SER A 79 10.94 13.11 -0.86
N THR A 80 9.83 12.36 -0.96
CA THR A 80 9.64 11.17 -0.11
C THR A 80 10.71 10.12 -0.36
N ALA A 81 11.15 9.94 -1.62
CA ALA A 81 12.22 9.00 -1.96
C ALA A 81 13.54 9.37 -1.24
N GLU A 82 13.93 10.63 -1.33
CA GLU A 82 15.15 11.16 -0.70
C GLU A 82 15.06 11.07 0.83
N ASP A 83 13.93 11.43 1.44
CA ASP A 83 13.68 11.33 2.89
C ASP A 83 13.84 9.88 3.42
N TYR A 84 13.59 8.90 2.57
CA TYR A 84 13.67 7.47 2.93
C TYR A 84 14.86 6.75 2.28
N GLY A 85 15.90 7.51 1.87
CA GLY A 85 17.22 7.02 1.50
C GLY A 85 17.31 6.43 0.09
N LEU A 86 16.53 6.96 -0.87
CA LEU A 86 16.69 6.71 -2.29
C LEU A 86 17.41 7.90 -2.94
N SER A 87 18.37 7.63 -3.79
CA SER A 87 19.01 8.65 -4.62
C SER A 87 18.15 8.94 -5.84
N VAL A 88 17.86 10.23 -6.09
CA VAL A 88 17.10 10.69 -7.25
C VAL A 88 17.89 11.78 -7.98
N GLY A 89 18.69 11.36 -8.95
CA GLY A 89 19.58 12.22 -9.73
C GLY A 89 19.31 12.17 -11.22
N PHE A 90 20.11 12.94 -11.96
CA PHE A 90 20.02 13.01 -13.42
C PHE A 90 20.44 11.68 -14.08
N PHE A 91 21.49 11.02 -13.56
CA PHE A 91 22.00 9.78 -14.15
C PHE A 91 21.40 8.51 -13.54
N SER A 92 20.73 8.59 -12.39
CA SER A 92 20.14 7.42 -11.71
C SER A 92 18.95 7.83 -10.88
N ASP A 93 17.95 6.95 -10.85
CA ASP A 93 16.74 7.13 -10.07
C ASP A 93 16.40 5.81 -9.35
N ASP A 94 16.74 5.76 -8.05
CA ASP A 94 16.53 4.57 -7.21
C ASP A 94 15.08 4.21 -7.01
N ARG A 95 14.12 5.10 -7.33
CA ARG A 95 12.69 4.79 -7.32
C ARG A 95 12.32 3.69 -8.32
N LEU A 96 13.10 3.56 -9.40
CA LEU A 96 12.95 2.54 -10.43
C LEU A 96 13.62 1.21 -10.04
N ASN A 97 14.51 1.22 -9.04
CA ASN A 97 15.07 0.01 -8.45
C ASN A 97 14.09 -0.53 -7.39
N TRP A 98 13.23 -1.44 -7.80
CA TRP A 98 12.14 -1.93 -6.95
C TRP A 98 12.64 -2.58 -5.64
N ARG A 99 13.85 -3.16 -5.59
CA ARG A 99 14.42 -3.72 -4.35
C ARG A 99 14.78 -2.62 -3.35
N LYS A 100 15.53 -1.61 -3.79
CA LYS A 100 15.85 -0.44 -2.96
C LYS A 100 14.57 0.28 -2.52
N ALA A 101 13.66 0.53 -3.47
CA ALA A 101 12.38 1.19 -3.21
C ALA A 101 11.50 0.40 -2.21
N THR A 102 11.54 -0.96 -2.21
CA THR A 102 10.82 -1.76 -1.22
C THR A 102 11.35 -1.54 0.20
N HIS A 103 12.66 -1.44 0.41
CA HIS A 103 13.20 -1.12 1.74
C HIS A 103 12.81 0.28 2.19
N SER A 104 12.80 1.24 1.27
CA SER A 104 12.35 2.61 1.57
C SER A 104 10.85 2.67 1.88
N ALA A 105 10.02 1.93 1.13
CA ALA A 105 8.60 1.78 1.40
C ALA A 105 8.36 1.15 2.79
N ALA A 106 9.14 0.14 3.17
CA ALA A 106 9.04 -0.46 4.49
C ALA A 106 9.39 0.55 5.60
N ARG A 107 10.44 1.35 5.45
CA ARG A 107 10.77 2.43 6.40
C ARG A 107 9.67 3.48 6.50
N TYR A 108 9.15 3.92 5.35
CA TYR A 108 8.08 4.91 5.30
C TYR A 108 6.80 4.40 5.96
N LEU A 109 6.35 3.19 5.61
CA LEU A 109 5.16 2.57 6.20
C LEU A 109 5.31 2.34 7.70
N LYS A 110 6.50 1.92 8.16
CA LYS A 110 6.80 1.80 9.59
C LYS A 110 6.63 3.14 10.29
N LYS A 111 7.21 4.21 9.75
CA LYS A 111 7.10 5.57 10.29
C LYS A 111 5.65 6.07 10.31
N LEU A 112 4.88 5.79 9.25
CA LEU A 112 3.44 6.11 9.22
C LEU A 112 2.67 5.31 10.28
N GLY A 113 2.96 4.02 10.42
CA GLY A 113 2.36 3.19 11.46
C GLY A 113 2.62 3.74 12.86
N GLU A 114 3.86 4.13 13.16
CA GLU A 114 4.24 4.77 14.42
C GLU A 114 3.50 6.10 14.62
N ARG A 115 3.50 6.98 13.60
CA ARG A 115 2.88 8.32 13.63
C ARG A 115 1.37 8.27 13.87
N PHE A 116 0.70 7.24 13.37
CA PHE A 116 -0.74 7.06 13.53
C PHE A 116 -1.13 5.98 14.55
N ASN A 117 -0.24 5.62 15.49
CA ASN A 117 -0.47 4.64 16.55
C ASN A 117 -0.99 3.29 16.00
N ARG A 118 -0.40 2.81 14.92
CA ARG A 118 -0.79 1.59 14.19
C ARG A 118 -2.23 1.58 13.67
N ASN A 119 -2.88 2.74 13.60
CA ASN A 119 -4.12 2.88 12.83
C ASN A 119 -3.77 2.87 11.34
N TRP A 120 -3.86 1.68 10.74
CA TRP A 120 -3.43 1.46 9.36
C TRP A 120 -4.31 2.16 8.32
N GLU A 121 -5.56 2.49 8.65
CA GLU A 121 -6.42 3.30 7.79
C GLU A 121 -5.87 4.72 7.65
N LEU A 122 -5.50 5.33 8.78
CA LEU A 122 -4.87 6.65 8.79
C LEU A 122 -3.46 6.61 8.17
N ALA A 123 -2.69 5.53 8.42
CA ALA A 123 -1.36 5.36 7.84
C ALA A 123 -1.41 5.23 6.31
N LEU A 124 -2.35 4.44 5.78
CA LEU A 124 -2.58 4.30 4.34
C LEU A 124 -3.09 5.60 3.69
N ALA A 125 -4.00 6.30 4.36
CA ALA A 125 -4.44 7.63 3.92
C ALA A 125 -3.28 8.63 3.94
N GLY A 126 -2.38 8.51 4.92
CA GLY A 126 -1.15 9.30 5.01
C GLY A 126 -0.11 8.95 3.93
N TYR A 127 -0.03 7.69 3.53
CA TYR A 127 0.81 7.25 2.41
C TYR A 127 0.40 7.95 1.10
N ASN A 128 -0.90 7.91 0.79
CA ASN A 128 -1.45 8.53 -0.43
C ASN A 128 -1.50 10.06 -0.34
N GLY A 129 -2.04 10.59 0.76
CA GLY A 129 -2.38 12.01 0.91
C GLY A 129 -1.30 12.87 1.55
N GLY A 130 -0.29 12.25 2.14
CA GLY A 130 0.71 12.89 2.98
C GLY A 130 0.31 12.94 4.46
N PRO A 131 1.24 12.60 5.37
CA PRO A 131 0.94 12.50 6.80
C PRO A 131 0.55 13.84 7.43
N SER A 132 1.19 14.93 7.04
CA SER A 132 0.87 16.27 7.54
C SER A 132 -0.52 16.75 7.11
N TYR A 133 -0.98 16.38 5.90
CA TYR A 133 -2.35 16.62 5.47
C TYR A 133 -3.33 15.87 6.37
N MET A 134 -3.07 14.58 6.64
CA MET A 134 -3.93 13.77 7.50
C MET A 134 -4.03 14.33 8.92
N GLU A 135 -2.91 14.78 9.50
CA GLU A 135 -2.91 15.39 10.85
C GLU A 135 -3.74 16.68 10.90
N ARG A 136 -3.59 17.55 9.89
CA ARG A 136 -4.42 18.75 9.80
C ARG A 136 -5.91 18.41 9.72
N GLN A 137 -6.27 17.40 8.90
CA GLN A 137 -7.67 16.97 8.77
C GLN A 137 -8.20 16.37 10.08
N MET A 138 -7.43 15.53 10.76
CA MET A 138 -7.82 14.99 12.06
C MET A 138 -8.02 16.08 13.12
N LYS A 139 -7.10 17.05 13.16
CA LYS A 139 -7.18 18.18 14.10
C LYS A 139 -8.39 19.06 13.82
N SER A 140 -8.58 19.47 12.57
CA SER A 140 -9.67 20.40 12.19
C SER A 140 -11.06 19.78 12.34
N GLN A 141 -11.18 18.45 12.19
CA GLN A 141 -12.46 17.74 12.29
C GLN A 141 -12.66 17.03 13.63
N GLY A 142 -11.73 17.15 14.57
CA GLY A 142 -11.82 16.58 15.92
C GLY A 142 -11.96 15.06 15.98
N THR A 143 -11.47 14.34 14.96
CA THR A 143 -11.63 12.88 14.92
C THR A 143 -10.42 12.15 14.33
N ARG A 144 -10.10 11.00 14.91
CA ARG A 144 -9.09 10.04 14.39
C ARG A 144 -9.74 8.83 13.70
N ASN A 145 -11.05 8.86 13.47
CA ASN A 145 -11.74 7.82 12.73
C ASN A 145 -11.72 8.14 11.23
N PHE A 146 -10.90 7.41 10.47
CA PHE A 146 -10.79 7.58 9.01
C PHE A 146 -12.16 7.64 8.32
N TRP A 147 -13.09 6.78 8.74
CA TRP A 147 -14.40 6.65 8.09
C TRP A 147 -15.32 7.86 8.29
N LYS A 148 -15.04 8.69 9.30
CA LYS A 148 -15.75 9.94 9.60
C LYS A 148 -15.06 11.18 9.00
N LEU A 149 -13.79 11.07 8.59
CA LEU A 149 -13.05 12.19 8.02
C LEU A 149 -13.56 12.56 6.61
N LYS A 150 -13.75 13.85 6.40
CA LYS A 150 -13.97 14.46 5.08
C LYS A 150 -12.61 14.77 4.47
N LEU A 151 -12.21 14.00 3.48
CA LEU A 151 -10.92 14.10 2.82
C LEU A 151 -11.11 14.41 1.33
N ARG A 152 -10.06 14.89 0.65
CA ARG A 152 -10.07 14.97 -0.82
C ARG A 152 -10.37 13.59 -1.43
N LYS A 153 -11.06 13.58 -2.56
CA LYS A 153 -11.63 12.36 -3.19
C LYS A 153 -10.64 11.21 -3.28
N GLU A 154 -9.43 11.50 -3.78
CA GLU A 154 -8.39 10.48 -3.96
C GLU A 154 -8.05 9.78 -2.64
N THR A 155 -7.70 10.55 -1.59
CA THR A 155 -7.34 10.00 -0.28
C THR A 155 -8.53 9.34 0.43
N HIS A 156 -9.74 9.88 0.24
CA HIS A 156 -10.98 9.32 0.79
C HIS A 156 -11.31 7.94 0.19
N GLU A 157 -10.98 7.72 -1.08
CA GLU A 157 -11.22 6.45 -1.77
C GLU A 157 -10.06 5.45 -1.64
N TYR A 158 -8.86 5.90 -1.28
CA TYR A 158 -7.66 5.07 -1.27
C TYR A 158 -7.77 3.85 -0.35
N VAL A 159 -8.15 4.07 0.90
CA VAL A 159 -8.32 2.97 1.88
C VAL A 159 -9.44 2.01 1.50
N PRO A 160 -10.66 2.47 1.13
CA PRO A 160 -11.69 1.57 0.60
C PRO A 160 -11.24 0.74 -0.61
N LYS A 161 -10.53 1.35 -1.57
CA LYS A 161 -9.97 0.66 -2.73
C LYS A 161 -8.97 -0.41 -2.31
N PHE A 162 -8.05 -0.09 -1.40
CA PHE A 162 -7.06 -1.03 -0.90
C PHE A 162 -7.71 -2.25 -0.22
N LEU A 163 -8.67 -2.02 0.67
CA LEU A 163 -9.37 -3.09 1.37
C LEU A 163 -10.22 -3.95 0.44
N ALA A 164 -10.88 -3.33 -0.54
CA ALA A 164 -11.64 -4.04 -1.56
C ALA A 164 -10.73 -4.93 -2.43
N MET A 165 -9.60 -4.40 -2.87
CA MET A 165 -8.60 -5.14 -3.63
C MET A 165 -8.09 -6.35 -2.84
N LEU A 166 -7.74 -6.18 -1.55
CA LEU A 166 -7.33 -7.29 -0.69
C LEU A 166 -8.42 -8.35 -0.56
N LYS A 167 -9.69 -7.96 -0.40
CA LYS A 167 -10.82 -8.87 -0.30
C LYS A 167 -10.97 -9.71 -1.58
N VAL A 168 -10.91 -9.04 -2.74
CA VAL A 168 -11.00 -9.72 -4.04
C VAL A 168 -9.80 -10.67 -4.25
N ALA A 169 -8.61 -10.22 -3.93
CA ALA A 169 -7.40 -11.01 -4.09
C ALA A 169 -7.43 -12.26 -3.21
N ARG A 170 -7.80 -12.15 -1.94
CA ARG A 170 -7.93 -13.30 -1.03
C ARG A 170 -8.98 -14.31 -1.48
N ASN A 171 -10.10 -13.83 -1.99
CA ASN A 171 -11.19 -14.72 -2.42
C ASN A 171 -10.90 -15.44 -3.74
N LYS A 172 -10.27 -14.75 -4.69
CA LYS A 172 -10.05 -15.29 -6.04
C LYS A 172 -8.68 -15.98 -6.23
N PHE A 173 -7.71 -15.63 -5.39
CA PHE A 173 -6.32 -16.08 -5.52
C PHE A 173 -5.73 -16.45 -4.16
N PRO A 174 -6.39 -17.33 -3.37
CA PRO A 174 -5.93 -17.69 -2.03
C PRO A 174 -4.49 -18.24 -2.03
N GLU A 175 -4.11 -18.97 -3.07
CA GLU A 175 -2.77 -19.55 -3.24
C GLU A 175 -1.65 -18.48 -3.27
N MET A 176 -1.94 -17.27 -3.71
CA MET A 176 -0.95 -16.19 -3.75
C MET A 176 -0.65 -15.58 -2.37
N TYR A 177 -1.52 -15.81 -1.39
CA TYR A 177 -1.37 -15.28 -0.03
C TYR A 177 -0.63 -16.22 0.91
N PHE A 178 -0.61 -17.53 0.59
CA PHE A 178 -0.02 -18.55 1.45
C PHE A 178 1.41 -18.95 1.04
N GLN A 179 1.87 -18.55 -0.14
CA GLN A 179 3.22 -18.86 -0.61
C GLN A 179 4.24 -17.90 0.00
N GLY A 180 4.88 -18.31 1.10
CA GLY A 180 6.03 -17.65 1.68
C GLY A 180 5.79 -16.80 2.93
N ALA A 181 4.58 -16.75 3.46
CA ALA A 181 4.39 -16.22 4.81
C ALA A 181 4.92 -17.24 5.83
N PRO A 182 5.76 -16.84 6.80
CA PRO A 182 6.13 -17.72 7.89
C PRO A 182 4.86 -18.22 8.59
N ARG A 183 4.82 -19.51 9.00
CA ARG A 183 3.65 -20.11 9.70
C ARG A 183 3.23 -19.34 10.96
N SER A 184 4.14 -18.56 11.54
CA SER A 184 3.88 -17.66 12.66
C SER A 184 2.91 -16.51 12.37
N TRP A 185 2.58 -16.23 11.11
CA TRP A 185 1.59 -15.19 10.76
C TRP A 185 0.14 -15.72 10.73
N ALA A 186 -0.04 -17.02 10.69
CA ALA A 186 -1.36 -17.66 10.72
C ALA A 186 -2.01 -17.64 12.11
N SER A 187 -1.23 -17.40 13.16
CA SER A 187 -1.67 -17.46 14.57
C SER A 187 -2.01 -16.10 15.19
N SER A 188 -2.01 -15.01 14.41
CA SER A 188 -2.33 -13.66 14.88
C SER A 188 -3.67 -13.15 14.34
N SER A 189 -4.62 -14.04 14.11
CA SER A 189 -5.98 -13.70 13.65
C SER A 189 -7.01 -13.88 14.73
#